data_2fefb93edbb8b37a481f823dbaad3811
#
_entry.id   2fefb93edbb8b37a481f823dbaad3811
#
_cell.length_a   1.000
_cell.length_b   1.000
_cell.length_c   1.000
_cell.angle_alpha   90.00
_cell.angle_beta   90.00
_cell.angle_gamma   90.00
#
_symmetry.space_group_name_H-M   'P 1'
#
loop_
_entity.id
_entity.type
_entity.pdbx_description
1 polymer ?
#
loop_
_entity_poly.entity_id
_entity_poly.type
_entity_poly.pdbx_seq_one_letter_code
_entity_poly.pdbx_strand_id
1 'polypeptide(L)'
;MANTFAKDYIDVAERIRTFRELFPTGSLQQVDVKFIEFAGQNWVVFTAAAYRSPDDVRPGIGTAWEPVPGLTPYTRNSEVMVAETSAWGRAIVAALAGDTKRGVASKEEVLNRQTTPLDELSGLLIAKFPTKEARATFVMDTLQLLDPVKPADLNDNQIGALLTALRSK
;
A
#
# COMPACT_ATOMS: atom_id res chain seq x y z
N MET A 1 4.48 17.48 -9.77
CA MET A 1 4.82 16.74 -11.01
C MET A 1 4.02 15.44 -10.99
N ALA A 2 3.20 15.18 -12.01
CA ALA A 2 2.41 13.95 -12.09
C ALA A 2 3.37 12.76 -12.22
N ASN A 3 3.18 11.75 -11.38
CA ASN A 3 4.01 10.56 -11.30
C ASN A 3 3.92 9.75 -12.60
N THR A 4 4.92 9.88 -13.46
CA THR A 4 4.96 9.27 -14.80
C THR A 4 5.06 7.74 -14.73
N PHE A 5 5.61 7.19 -13.65
CA PHE A 5 5.83 5.75 -13.47
C PHE A 5 4.55 4.92 -13.31
N ALA A 6 3.46 5.51 -12.83
CA ALA A 6 2.20 4.78 -12.63
C ALA A 6 1.31 4.72 -13.89
N LYS A 7 1.67 5.43 -14.97
CA LYS A 7 0.87 5.47 -16.21
C LYS A 7 0.86 4.15 -16.99
N ASP A 8 1.88 3.31 -16.79
CA ASP A 8 2.02 2.05 -17.51
C ASP A 8 1.36 0.86 -16.80
N TYR A 9 0.82 1.06 -15.58
CA TYR A 9 0.15 0.02 -14.81
C TYR A 9 -1.37 0.10 -14.95
N ILE A 10 -2.00 -1.07 -15.12
CA ILE A 10 -3.46 -1.19 -15.17
C ILE A 10 -3.98 -1.14 -13.72
N ASP A 11 -5.00 -0.33 -13.46
CA ASP A 11 -5.65 -0.34 -12.16
C ASP A 11 -6.51 -1.61 -11.96
N VAL A 12 -6.80 -1.93 -10.70
CA VAL A 12 -7.55 -3.14 -10.37
C VAL A 12 -9.01 -3.03 -10.83
N ALA A 13 -9.59 -1.85 -10.81
CA ALA A 13 -10.96 -1.62 -11.27
C ALA A 13 -11.10 -1.97 -12.77
N GLU A 14 -10.12 -1.58 -13.59
CA GLU A 14 -10.08 -1.94 -15.00
C GLU A 14 -9.92 -3.45 -15.22
N ARG A 15 -9.08 -4.11 -14.39
CA ARG A 15 -8.97 -5.59 -14.42
C ARG A 15 -10.28 -6.27 -14.06
N ILE A 16 -11.00 -5.80 -13.05
CA ILE A 16 -12.31 -6.33 -12.64
C ILE A 16 -13.32 -6.14 -13.77
N ARG A 17 -13.35 -4.97 -14.41
CA ARG A 17 -14.25 -4.70 -15.54
C ARG A 17 -13.99 -5.68 -16.69
N THR A 18 -12.74 -5.80 -17.11
CA THR A 18 -12.34 -6.72 -18.19
C THR A 18 -12.66 -8.18 -17.84
N PHE A 19 -12.40 -8.59 -16.58
CA PHE A 19 -12.72 -9.94 -16.12
C PHE A 19 -14.22 -10.24 -16.25
N ARG A 20 -15.10 -9.32 -15.81
CA ARG A 20 -16.55 -9.47 -15.90
C ARG A 20 -17.08 -9.48 -17.33
N GLU A 21 -16.46 -8.72 -18.23
CA GLU A 21 -16.81 -8.74 -19.65
C GLU A 21 -16.46 -10.08 -20.31
N LEU A 22 -15.29 -10.64 -19.99
CA LEU A 22 -14.83 -11.92 -20.53
C LEU A 22 -15.54 -13.11 -19.89
N PHE A 23 -15.90 -13.02 -18.60
CA PHE A 23 -16.51 -14.09 -17.82
C PHE A 23 -17.73 -13.58 -17.07
N PRO A 24 -18.90 -13.42 -17.77
CA PRO A 24 -20.11 -12.86 -17.17
C PRO A 24 -20.65 -13.68 -15.98
N THR A 25 -20.39 -14.99 -15.96
CA THR A 25 -20.78 -15.90 -14.86
C THR A 25 -19.66 -16.14 -13.84
N GLY A 26 -18.51 -15.47 -14.03
CA GLY A 26 -17.37 -15.58 -13.15
C GLY A 26 -17.57 -14.86 -11.81
N SER A 27 -16.74 -15.20 -10.84
CA SER A 27 -16.77 -14.58 -9.52
C SER A 27 -15.38 -14.33 -8.96
N LEU A 28 -15.26 -13.29 -8.14
CA LEU A 28 -14.10 -13.02 -7.29
C LEU A 28 -14.48 -13.40 -5.87
N GLN A 29 -13.68 -14.23 -5.22
CA GLN A 29 -13.95 -14.73 -3.89
C GLN A 29 -12.75 -14.60 -2.98
N GLN A 30 -13.00 -14.28 -1.72
CA GLN A 30 -12.02 -14.42 -0.66
C GLN A 30 -11.80 -15.90 -0.39
N VAL A 31 -10.55 -16.34 -0.43
CA VAL A 31 -10.15 -17.71 -0.04
C VAL A 31 -9.72 -17.72 1.41
N ASP A 32 -8.93 -16.74 1.82
CA ASP A 32 -8.36 -16.70 3.16
C ASP A 32 -7.92 -15.27 3.51
N VAL A 33 -8.00 -14.94 4.80
CA VAL A 33 -7.39 -13.74 5.38
C VAL A 33 -6.74 -14.08 6.70
N LYS A 34 -5.47 -13.70 6.85
CA LYS A 34 -4.66 -13.99 8.04
C LYS A 34 -3.94 -12.75 8.52
N PHE A 35 -3.79 -12.65 9.84
CA PHE A 35 -2.84 -11.75 10.46
C PHE A 35 -1.66 -12.57 10.93
N ILE A 36 -0.46 -12.17 10.53
CA ILE A 36 0.78 -12.87 10.86
C ILE A 36 1.79 -11.87 11.40
N GLU A 37 2.72 -12.34 12.23
CA GLU A 37 3.93 -11.62 12.58
C GLU A 37 5.08 -12.18 11.75
N PHE A 38 5.81 -11.30 11.07
CA PHE A 38 6.99 -11.66 10.31
C PHE A 38 8.05 -10.56 10.45
N ALA A 39 9.27 -10.95 10.83
CA ALA A 39 10.39 -10.05 11.04
C ALA A 39 10.11 -8.91 12.04
N GLY A 40 9.33 -9.18 13.11
CA GLY A 40 8.95 -8.20 14.11
C GLY A 40 7.90 -7.18 13.66
N GLN A 41 7.24 -7.42 12.53
CA GLN A 41 6.17 -6.59 11.98
C GLN A 41 4.91 -7.43 11.81
N ASN A 42 3.76 -6.85 12.14
CA ASN A 42 2.46 -7.45 11.86
C ASN A 42 2.05 -7.20 10.41
N TRP A 43 1.43 -8.20 9.80
CA TRP A 43 0.96 -8.19 8.43
C TRP A 43 -0.44 -8.75 8.33
N VAL A 44 -1.26 -8.19 7.47
CA VAL A 44 -2.44 -8.87 6.94
C VAL A 44 -2.08 -9.49 5.61
N VAL A 45 -2.41 -10.78 5.47
CA VAL A 45 -2.25 -11.55 4.22
C VAL A 45 -3.63 -11.90 3.72
N PHE A 46 -3.95 -11.50 2.49
CA PHE A 46 -5.24 -11.77 1.85
C PHE A 46 -5.01 -12.65 0.63
N THR A 47 -5.78 -13.73 0.52
CA THR A 47 -5.77 -14.63 -0.64
C THR A 47 -7.14 -14.62 -1.29
N ALA A 48 -7.15 -14.38 -2.59
CA ALA A 48 -8.34 -14.31 -3.43
C ALA A 48 -8.30 -15.35 -4.54
N ALA A 49 -9.48 -15.74 -5.04
CA ALA A 49 -9.65 -16.57 -6.21
C ALA A 49 -10.54 -15.88 -7.24
N ALA A 50 -10.18 -15.99 -8.51
CA ALA A 50 -10.94 -15.54 -9.67
C ALA A 50 -11.43 -16.76 -10.45
N TYR A 51 -12.73 -17.07 -10.34
CA TYR A 51 -13.39 -18.16 -11.05
C TYR A 51 -13.99 -17.65 -12.34
N ARG A 52 -13.66 -18.26 -13.49
CA ARG A 52 -14.16 -17.88 -14.82
C ARG A 52 -15.59 -18.32 -15.06
N SER A 53 -16.04 -19.35 -14.34
CA SER A 53 -17.40 -19.86 -14.35
C SER A 53 -17.73 -20.54 -13.03
N PRO A 54 -19.02 -20.88 -12.74
CA PRO A 54 -19.40 -21.66 -11.55
C PRO A 54 -18.70 -23.02 -11.43
N ASP A 55 -18.35 -23.62 -12.58
CA ASP A 55 -17.71 -24.93 -12.66
C ASP A 55 -16.20 -24.86 -12.82
N ASP A 56 -15.60 -23.70 -12.63
CA ASP A 56 -14.15 -23.52 -12.77
C ASP A 56 -13.38 -24.20 -11.63
N VAL A 57 -12.83 -25.36 -11.89
CA VAL A 57 -12.05 -26.15 -10.91
C VAL A 57 -10.59 -25.67 -10.77
N ARG A 58 -10.17 -24.68 -11.56
CA ARG A 58 -8.81 -24.13 -11.58
C ARG A 58 -8.84 -22.60 -11.62
N PRO A 59 -9.37 -21.94 -10.59
CA PRO A 59 -9.41 -20.49 -10.55
C PRO A 59 -8.01 -19.90 -10.54
N GLY A 60 -7.89 -18.67 -10.98
CA GLY A 60 -6.69 -17.90 -10.75
C GLY A 60 -6.58 -17.52 -9.27
N ILE A 61 -5.45 -17.80 -8.62
CA ILE A 61 -5.19 -17.46 -7.23
C ILE A 61 -4.24 -16.28 -7.14
N GLY A 62 -4.58 -15.31 -6.30
CA GLY A 62 -3.75 -14.15 -6.00
C GLY A 62 -3.61 -13.94 -4.51
N THR A 63 -2.40 -13.68 -4.06
CA THR A 63 -2.12 -13.34 -2.66
C THR A 63 -1.42 -11.98 -2.60
N ALA A 64 -1.87 -11.15 -1.67
CA ALA A 64 -1.25 -9.88 -1.35
C ALA A 64 -1.16 -9.71 0.16
N TRP A 65 -0.28 -8.84 0.61
CA TRP A 65 -0.09 -8.55 2.02
C TRP A 65 0.20 -7.06 2.23
N GLU A 66 -0.23 -6.55 3.40
CA GLU A 66 0.02 -5.19 3.83
C GLU A 66 0.54 -5.17 5.27
N PRO A 67 1.48 -4.28 5.61
CA PRO A 67 1.92 -4.12 6.99
C PRO A 67 0.80 -3.52 7.85
N VAL A 68 0.72 -3.93 9.11
CA VAL A 68 -0.24 -3.41 10.10
C VAL A 68 0.56 -2.82 11.27
N PRO A 69 0.49 -1.51 11.53
CA PRO A 69 -0.25 -0.49 10.77
C PRO A 69 0.35 -0.19 9.39
N GLY A 70 -0.49 0.27 8.47
CA GLY A 70 -0.07 0.68 7.13
C GLY A 70 0.98 1.79 7.14
N LEU A 71 1.92 1.74 6.20
CA LEU A 71 3.09 2.63 6.16
C LEU A 71 2.77 4.03 5.64
N THR A 72 1.71 4.16 4.83
CA THR A 72 1.33 5.44 4.23
C THR A 72 0.00 5.95 4.79
N PRO A 73 -0.31 7.25 4.68
CA PRO A 73 -1.62 7.77 5.06
C PRO A 73 -2.79 7.11 4.32
N TYR A 74 -2.55 6.59 3.11
CA TYR A 74 -3.57 5.92 2.29
C TYR A 74 -3.82 4.47 2.70
N THR A 75 -2.80 3.78 3.21
CA THR A 75 -2.90 2.38 3.61
C THR A 75 -3.27 2.23 5.08
N ARG A 76 -2.96 3.23 5.92
CA ARG A 76 -3.23 3.20 7.36
C ARG A 76 -4.74 3.19 7.64
N ASN A 77 -5.20 2.26 8.46
CA ASN A 77 -6.60 1.95 8.77
C ASN A 77 -7.41 1.44 7.56
N SER A 78 -6.73 1.01 6.49
CA SER A 78 -7.32 0.44 5.28
C SER A 78 -6.58 -0.81 4.81
N GLU A 79 -5.74 -1.38 5.67
CA GLU A 79 -4.77 -2.42 5.32
C GLU A 79 -5.44 -3.66 4.71
N VAL A 80 -6.55 -4.10 5.29
CA VAL A 80 -7.32 -5.25 4.78
C VAL A 80 -7.89 -4.95 3.39
N MET A 81 -8.49 -3.78 3.20
CA MET A 81 -9.07 -3.37 1.90
C MET A 81 -8.00 -3.23 0.81
N VAL A 82 -6.82 -2.75 1.17
CA VAL A 82 -5.68 -2.62 0.24
C VAL A 82 -5.17 -4.02 -0.15
N ALA A 83 -4.97 -4.91 0.83
CA ALA A 83 -4.55 -6.28 0.58
C ALA A 83 -5.57 -7.05 -0.28
N GLU A 84 -6.88 -6.91 0.01
CA GLU A 84 -7.97 -7.50 -0.76
C GLU A 84 -7.93 -7.05 -2.22
N THR A 85 -7.89 -5.73 -2.46
CA THR A 85 -7.87 -5.16 -3.81
C THR A 85 -6.67 -5.67 -4.60
N SER A 86 -5.49 -5.68 -4.00
CA SER A 86 -4.26 -6.19 -4.61
C SER A 86 -4.36 -7.69 -4.91
N ALA A 87 -4.94 -8.48 -3.99
CA ALA A 87 -5.12 -9.92 -4.20
C ALA A 87 -6.08 -10.22 -5.35
N TRP A 88 -7.19 -9.47 -5.48
CA TRP A 88 -8.10 -9.60 -6.62
C TRP A 88 -7.44 -9.28 -7.94
N GLY A 89 -6.68 -8.18 -8.02
CA GLY A 89 -5.93 -7.82 -9.21
C GLY A 89 -4.98 -8.94 -9.66
N ARG A 90 -4.28 -9.57 -8.72
CA ARG A 90 -3.37 -10.70 -8.96
C ARG A 90 -4.12 -11.98 -9.37
N ALA A 91 -5.25 -12.29 -8.70
CA ALA A 91 -6.07 -13.45 -9.03
C ALA A 91 -6.62 -13.37 -10.47
N ILE A 92 -7.08 -12.18 -10.89
CA ILE A 92 -7.55 -11.93 -12.25
C ILE A 92 -6.43 -12.16 -13.27
N VAL A 93 -5.23 -11.65 -13.03
CA VAL A 93 -4.08 -11.87 -13.91
C VAL A 93 -3.76 -13.37 -14.00
N ALA A 94 -3.79 -14.09 -12.88
CA ALA A 94 -3.57 -15.54 -12.86
C ALA A 94 -4.66 -16.31 -13.63
N ALA A 95 -5.92 -15.87 -13.56
CA ALA A 95 -7.05 -16.50 -14.28
C ALA A 95 -6.98 -16.27 -15.80
N LEU A 96 -6.53 -15.11 -16.24
CA LEU A 96 -6.46 -14.72 -17.64
C LEU A 96 -5.18 -15.18 -18.32
N ALA A 97 -4.13 -15.46 -17.55
CA ALA A 97 -2.79 -15.81 -18.05
C ALA A 97 -2.25 -14.82 -19.14
N GLY A 98 -2.81 -13.60 -19.21
CA GLY A 98 -2.82 -12.88 -20.49
C GLY A 98 -2.20 -11.48 -20.53
N ASP A 99 -2.19 -10.62 -19.55
CA ASP A 99 -1.58 -9.30 -19.72
C ASP A 99 -0.36 -9.07 -18.81
N THR A 100 0.66 -9.87 -19.07
CA THR A 100 1.98 -9.73 -18.44
C THR A 100 2.87 -8.68 -19.12
N LYS A 101 2.46 -8.11 -20.25
CA LYS A 101 3.24 -7.09 -20.97
C LYS A 101 3.40 -5.80 -20.16
N ARG A 102 2.46 -5.51 -19.27
CA ARG A 102 2.47 -4.34 -18.39
C ARG A 102 2.80 -4.66 -16.93
N GLY A 103 3.27 -5.88 -16.65
CA GLY A 103 3.59 -6.34 -15.29
C GLY A 103 2.38 -6.89 -14.52
N VAL A 104 2.65 -7.68 -13.49
CA VAL A 104 1.64 -8.30 -12.62
C VAL A 104 1.16 -7.32 -11.55
N ALA A 105 2.04 -6.43 -11.07
CA ALA A 105 1.68 -5.42 -10.09
C ALA A 105 0.58 -4.49 -10.64
N SER A 106 -0.36 -4.09 -9.78
CA SER A 106 -1.34 -3.08 -10.14
C SER A 106 -0.81 -1.66 -9.93
N LYS A 107 -1.50 -0.69 -10.51
CA LYS A 107 -1.18 0.73 -10.30
C LYS A 107 -1.22 1.08 -8.81
N GLU A 108 -2.21 0.56 -8.09
CA GLU A 108 -2.40 0.77 -6.66
C GLU A 108 -1.23 0.19 -5.86
N GLU A 109 -0.79 -1.03 -6.18
CA GLU A 109 0.37 -1.64 -5.52
C GLU A 109 1.65 -0.82 -5.68
N VAL A 110 1.85 -0.25 -6.87
CA VAL A 110 3.02 0.60 -7.14
C VAL A 110 2.92 1.91 -6.37
N LEU A 111 1.75 2.56 -6.38
CA LEU A 111 1.52 3.82 -5.67
C LEU A 111 1.60 3.65 -4.15
N ASN A 112 1.02 2.58 -3.61
CA ASN A 112 1.01 2.31 -2.16
C ASN A 112 2.41 2.01 -1.60
N ARG A 113 3.35 1.58 -2.44
CA ARG A 113 4.75 1.33 -2.06
C ARG A 113 5.67 2.52 -2.26
N GLN A 114 5.20 3.58 -2.87
CA GLN A 114 5.95 4.83 -2.98
C GLN A 114 5.79 5.62 -1.70
N THR A 115 6.67 5.41 -0.75
CA THR A 115 6.79 6.30 0.41
C THR A 115 7.40 7.63 -0.03
N THR A 116 6.67 8.72 0.18
CA THR A 116 7.29 10.04 0.05
C THR A 116 8.25 10.29 1.22
N PRO A 117 9.24 11.18 1.10
CA PRO A 117 10.06 11.57 2.24
C PRO A 117 9.24 12.02 3.46
N LEU A 118 8.06 12.60 3.24
CA LEU A 118 7.14 12.99 4.30
C LEU A 118 6.47 11.78 4.97
N ASP A 119 6.12 10.75 4.20
CA ASP A 119 5.55 9.50 4.75
C ASP A 119 6.60 8.75 5.59
N GLU A 120 7.84 8.69 5.10
CA GLU A 120 8.96 8.11 5.84
C GLU A 120 9.20 8.87 7.15
N LEU A 121 9.24 10.20 7.10
CA LEU A 121 9.37 11.06 8.28
C LEU A 121 8.25 10.79 9.29
N SER A 122 7.02 10.74 8.83
CA SER A 122 5.84 10.48 9.66
C SER A 122 5.92 9.12 10.35
N GLY A 123 6.32 8.08 9.60
CA GLY A 123 6.52 6.73 10.12
C GLY A 123 7.59 6.66 11.21
N LEU A 124 8.76 7.25 10.96
CA LEU A 124 9.87 7.29 11.91
C LEU A 124 9.54 8.12 13.17
N LEU A 125 8.85 9.24 13.02
CA LEU A 125 8.40 10.04 14.16
C LEU A 125 7.44 9.28 15.07
N ILE A 126 6.49 8.55 14.49
CA ILE A 126 5.53 7.75 15.26
C ILE A 126 6.24 6.60 15.99
N ALA A 127 7.17 5.93 15.30
CA ALA A 127 7.92 4.82 15.89
C ALA A 127 8.80 5.24 17.07
N LYS A 128 9.48 6.39 16.95
CA LYS A 128 10.42 6.87 18.00
C LYS A 128 9.75 7.70 19.10
N PHE A 129 8.66 8.39 18.79
CA PHE A 129 7.98 9.30 19.73
C PHE A 129 6.48 8.95 19.79
N PRO A 130 6.05 8.19 20.81
CA PRO A 130 4.67 7.69 20.89
C PRO A 130 3.62 8.81 21.00
N THR A 131 3.93 9.92 21.70
CA THR A 131 2.98 11.01 21.92
C THR A 131 3.10 12.11 20.85
N LYS A 132 1.99 12.80 20.62
CA LYS A 132 1.95 13.92 19.66
C LYS A 132 2.85 15.07 20.12
N GLU A 133 2.87 15.32 21.40
CA GLU A 133 3.68 16.36 22.04
C GLU A 133 5.17 16.09 21.87
N ALA A 134 5.63 14.86 22.12
CA ALA A 134 7.02 14.46 21.93
C ALA A 134 7.47 14.61 20.46
N ARG A 135 6.59 14.29 19.51
CA ARG A 135 6.86 14.50 18.08
C ARG A 135 7.00 15.98 17.72
N ALA A 136 6.08 16.82 18.24
CA ALA A 136 6.12 18.26 18.00
C ALA A 136 7.40 18.87 18.61
N THR A 137 7.76 18.52 19.85
CA THR A 137 9.00 18.98 20.49
C THR A 137 10.22 18.61 19.67
N PHE A 138 10.34 17.33 19.22
CA PHE A 138 11.46 16.91 18.39
C PHE A 138 11.58 17.73 17.10
N VAL A 139 10.46 17.98 16.42
CA VAL A 139 10.44 18.77 15.16
C VAL A 139 10.86 20.21 15.43
N MET A 140 10.30 20.83 16.47
CA MET A 140 10.63 22.22 16.85
C MET A 140 12.11 22.36 17.23
N ASP A 141 12.63 21.48 18.08
CA ASP A 141 14.03 21.52 18.52
C ASP A 141 15.00 21.31 17.33
N THR A 142 14.70 20.35 16.45
CA THR A 142 15.56 20.04 15.31
C THR A 142 15.59 21.17 14.29
N LEU A 143 14.46 21.82 14.04
CA LEU A 143 14.35 22.91 13.07
C LEU A 143 14.50 24.31 13.69
N GLN A 144 14.72 24.39 15.00
CA GLN A 144 14.82 25.64 15.78
C GLN A 144 13.60 26.56 15.57
N LEU A 145 12.40 25.95 15.60
CA LEU A 145 11.14 26.66 15.45
C LEU A 145 10.60 27.14 16.81
N LEU A 146 9.98 28.32 16.80
CA LEU A 146 9.31 28.86 18.01
C LEU A 146 7.91 28.30 18.19
N ASP A 147 7.24 27.95 17.08
CA ASP A 147 5.86 27.43 17.08
C ASP A 147 5.78 26.06 16.39
N PRO A 148 4.81 25.20 16.77
CA PRO A 148 4.58 23.93 16.13
C PRO A 148 4.14 24.09 14.67
N VAL A 149 4.78 23.33 13.76
CA VAL A 149 4.44 23.29 12.34
C VAL A 149 3.72 21.97 12.04
N LYS A 150 2.74 22.00 11.13
CA LYS A 150 2.11 20.78 10.65
C LYS A 150 3.04 20.07 9.68
N PRO A 151 3.10 18.72 9.69
CA PRO A 151 3.94 17.97 8.76
C PRO A 151 3.72 18.34 7.27
N ALA A 152 2.49 18.65 6.90
CA ALA A 152 2.13 19.05 5.53
C ALA A 152 2.71 20.41 5.10
N ASP A 153 3.11 21.25 6.04
CA ASP A 153 3.65 22.59 5.79
C ASP A 153 5.19 22.60 5.77
N LEU A 154 5.83 21.44 5.99
CA LEU A 154 7.28 21.28 5.90
C LEU A 154 7.75 21.27 4.45
N ASN A 155 8.81 22.02 4.15
CA ASN A 155 9.47 21.95 2.85
C ASN A 155 10.49 20.79 2.78
N ASP A 156 10.97 20.47 1.57
CA ASP A 156 11.86 19.33 1.33
C ASP A 156 13.18 19.40 2.13
N ASN A 157 13.73 20.58 2.34
CA ASN A 157 14.95 20.76 3.13
C ASN A 157 14.72 20.47 4.61
N GLN A 158 13.59 20.90 5.17
CA GLN A 158 13.19 20.62 6.53
C GLN A 158 12.91 19.12 6.76
N ILE A 159 12.24 18.48 5.82
CA ILE A 159 12.02 17.03 5.83
C ILE A 159 13.36 16.29 5.80
N GLY A 160 14.28 16.70 4.93
CA GLY A 160 15.63 16.12 4.85
C GLY A 160 16.42 16.25 6.14
N ALA A 161 16.39 17.42 6.79
CA ALA A 161 17.05 17.66 8.07
C ALA A 161 16.48 16.77 9.18
N LEU A 162 15.16 16.65 9.27
CA LEU A 162 14.48 15.81 10.26
C LEU A 162 14.79 14.31 10.05
N LEU A 163 14.77 13.82 8.81
CA LEU A 163 15.14 12.45 8.49
C LEU A 163 16.59 12.14 8.87
N THR A 164 17.50 13.07 8.61
CA THR A 164 18.91 12.93 9.00
C THR A 164 19.05 12.85 10.51
N ALA A 165 18.41 13.74 11.27
CA ALA A 165 18.43 13.73 12.73
C ALA A 165 17.79 12.46 13.34
N LEU A 166 16.75 11.90 12.71
CA LEU A 166 16.14 10.65 13.15
C LEU A 166 17.00 9.41 12.90
N ARG A 167 17.75 9.40 11.82
CA ARG A 167 18.63 8.26 11.45
C ARG A 167 19.94 8.23 12.25
N SER A 168 20.35 9.36 12.80
CA SER A 168 21.58 9.49 13.62
C SER A 168 21.41 9.16 15.11
N LYS A 169 20.20 8.94 15.56
CA LYS A 169 19.82 8.51 16.93
C LYS A 169 19.34 7.05 16.92
#